data_4688f6716a41f430ae08aee666cfb75e
#
_entry.id   4688f6716a41f430ae08aee666cfb75e
#
_cell.length_a   1.000
_cell.length_b   1.000
_cell.length_c   1.000
_cell.angle_alpha   90.00
_cell.angle_beta   90.00
_cell.angle_gamma   90.00
#
_symmetry.space_group_name_H-M   'P 1'
#
loop_
_entity.id
_entity.type
_entity.pdbx_description
1 polymer ?
#
loop_
_entity_poly.entity_id
_entity_poly.type
_entity_poly.pdbx_seq_one_letter_code
_entity_poly.pdbx_strand_id
1 'polypeptide(L)'
;MTVHRQFLLINPNTSEDTTHRLYQHISPWLPPGIELDVRTVQKGARYISCEASHAVAACALLETWADYLSVHPALDGVLIGCFGDPGLFALRESSACQVTGLAEASFMEASQRGPFSIVTGGVRWKPMLRRLALSLGFGDALRHIETVTQTGAELQADPDMAVQCLTRACQAAALPGVNSIILGGAGLAGYAPLIQPHVSLPLIDSAEAGIRVLLAGGLPQPSRSASGFEARLNHLNPSVLSLAD
;
A
#
# COMPACT_ATOMS: atom_id res chain seq x y z
N MET A 1 16.93 24.50 -10.71
CA MET A 1 15.59 24.75 -10.12
C MET A 1 15.18 23.47 -9.41
N THR A 2 15.03 23.49 -8.09
CA THR A 2 14.51 22.33 -7.35
C THR A 2 13.03 22.19 -7.72
N VAL A 3 12.67 21.07 -8.33
CA VAL A 3 11.26 20.78 -8.64
C VAL A 3 10.57 20.51 -7.30
N HIS A 4 9.65 21.36 -6.93
CA HIS A 4 8.80 21.16 -5.74
C HIS A 4 7.70 20.19 -6.14
N ARG A 5 7.63 19.03 -5.48
CA ARG A 5 6.59 18.01 -5.71
C ARG A 5 5.85 17.73 -4.42
N GLN A 6 4.55 17.58 -4.52
CA GLN A 6 3.68 17.31 -3.39
C GLN A 6 3.00 15.94 -3.53
N PHE A 7 3.19 15.09 -2.52
CA PHE A 7 2.59 13.77 -2.44
C PHE A 7 1.65 13.65 -1.25
N LEU A 8 0.73 12.71 -1.34
CA LEU A 8 -0.21 12.37 -0.27
C LEU A 8 -0.10 10.88 0.06
N LEU A 9 0.10 10.55 1.33
CA LEU A 9 -0.09 9.21 1.88
C LEU A 9 -1.46 9.15 2.55
N ILE A 10 -2.32 8.23 2.13
CA ILE A 10 -3.58 7.95 2.83
C ILE A 10 -3.50 6.57 3.48
N ASN A 11 -3.57 6.53 4.80
CA ASN A 11 -3.78 5.29 5.53
C ASN A 11 -5.28 4.96 5.55
N PRO A 12 -5.74 3.87 4.90
CA PRO A 12 -7.15 3.53 4.78
C PRO A 12 -7.73 2.79 6.00
N ASN A 13 -6.98 2.66 7.09
CA ASN A 13 -7.49 2.26 8.40
C ASN A 13 -7.48 3.44 9.38
N THR A 14 -8.24 3.34 10.48
CA THR A 14 -8.42 4.44 11.44
C THR A 14 -7.33 4.53 12.51
N SER A 15 -6.18 3.87 12.32
CA SER A 15 -5.08 3.89 13.27
C SER A 15 -4.09 5.02 12.95
N GLU A 16 -4.12 6.10 13.71
CA GLU A 16 -3.14 7.19 13.60
C GLU A 16 -1.72 6.72 13.89
N ASP A 17 -1.57 5.77 14.82
CA ASP A 17 -0.26 5.15 15.10
C ASP A 17 0.34 4.50 13.85
N THR A 18 -0.48 3.82 13.05
CA THR A 18 -0.03 3.22 11.79
C THR A 18 0.39 4.29 10.79
N THR A 19 -0.38 5.38 10.66
CA THR A 19 -0.05 6.51 9.80
C THR A 19 1.28 7.14 10.21
N HIS A 20 1.44 7.42 11.49
CA HIS A 20 2.65 8.04 12.03
C HIS A 20 3.90 7.17 11.79
N ARG A 21 3.82 5.87 12.03
CA ARG A 21 4.92 4.93 11.79
C ARG A 21 5.27 4.81 10.31
N LEU A 22 4.28 4.72 9.42
CA LEU A 22 4.53 4.74 7.98
C LEU A 22 5.28 6.01 7.59
N TYR A 23 4.80 7.17 8.03
CA TYR A 23 5.45 8.45 7.74
C TYR A 23 6.90 8.47 8.26
N GLN A 24 7.13 8.09 9.51
CA GLN A 24 8.48 8.04 10.09
C GLN A 24 9.41 7.11 9.31
N HIS A 25 8.89 5.98 8.82
CA HIS A 25 9.69 5.02 8.08
C HIS A 25 10.03 5.50 6.66
N ILE A 26 9.11 6.15 5.96
CA ILE A 26 9.30 6.57 4.57
C ILE A 26 9.87 7.99 4.43
N SER A 27 9.68 8.87 5.40
CA SER A 27 10.16 10.26 5.32
C SER A 27 11.68 10.40 5.07
N PRO A 28 12.57 9.52 5.59
CA PRO A 28 13.99 9.58 5.27
C PRO A 28 14.32 9.31 3.77
N TRP A 29 13.39 8.73 3.02
CA TRP A 29 13.54 8.47 1.58
C TRP A 29 13.19 9.68 0.71
N LEU A 30 12.62 10.75 1.28
CA LEU A 30 12.19 11.92 0.54
C LEU A 30 13.39 12.81 0.23
N PRO A 31 13.70 13.06 -1.05
CA PRO A 31 14.73 14.00 -1.42
C PRO A 31 14.31 15.45 -1.15
N PRO A 32 15.27 16.40 -1.09
CA PRO A 32 14.97 17.81 -0.94
C PRO A 32 14.00 18.33 -2.03
N GLY A 33 12.99 19.09 -1.63
CA GLY A 33 11.96 19.63 -2.53
C GLY A 33 10.72 18.74 -2.67
N ILE A 34 10.71 17.60 -1.99
CA ILE A 34 9.52 16.73 -1.91
C ILE A 34 8.80 16.93 -0.58
N GLU A 35 7.52 17.22 -0.65
CA GLU A 35 6.62 17.25 0.51
C GLU A 35 5.70 16.02 0.49
N LEU A 36 5.48 15.43 1.65
CA LEU A 36 4.55 14.31 1.84
C LEU A 36 3.55 14.65 2.93
N ASP A 37 2.34 14.94 2.52
CA ASP A 37 1.22 15.03 3.44
C ASP A 37 0.73 13.62 3.80
N VAL A 38 0.19 13.49 5.02
CA VAL A 38 -0.37 12.22 5.50
C VAL A 38 -1.80 12.41 5.98
N ARG A 39 -2.65 11.44 5.68
CA ARG A 39 -4.04 11.39 6.16
C ARG A 39 -4.38 10.01 6.68
N THR A 40 -5.12 10.00 7.79
CA THR A 40 -5.77 8.81 8.34
C THR A 40 -7.26 8.92 8.04
N VAL A 41 -7.87 7.87 7.50
CA VAL A 41 -9.32 7.88 7.28
C VAL A 41 -10.07 7.95 8.60
N GLN A 42 -11.21 8.63 8.60
CA GLN A 42 -12.01 8.88 9.81
C GLN A 42 -13.01 7.75 10.12
N LYS A 43 -13.30 6.88 9.14
CA LYS A 43 -14.28 5.80 9.24
C LYS A 43 -13.67 4.48 8.86
N GLY A 44 -14.16 3.40 9.45
CA GLY A 44 -13.73 2.03 9.14
C GLY A 44 -13.10 1.31 10.31
N ALA A 45 -12.28 0.31 10.02
CA ALA A 45 -11.62 -0.51 11.02
C ALA A 45 -10.25 0.05 11.40
N ARG A 46 -9.83 -0.14 12.65
CA ARG A 46 -8.44 0.11 13.07
C ARG A 46 -7.42 -0.83 12.39
N TYR A 47 -7.89 -2.00 11.95
CA TYR A 47 -7.11 -2.98 11.21
C TYR A 47 -7.98 -3.62 10.12
N ILE A 48 -7.51 -3.55 8.87
CA ILE A 48 -8.18 -4.18 7.73
C ILE A 48 -7.76 -5.64 7.71
N SER A 49 -8.71 -6.55 7.92
CA SER A 49 -8.42 -7.98 8.12
C SER A 49 -9.24 -8.92 7.23
N CYS A 50 -10.19 -8.40 6.46
CA CYS A 50 -11.09 -9.21 5.63
C CYS A 50 -11.70 -8.37 4.50
N GLU A 51 -12.40 -9.02 3.58
CA GLU A 51 -13.06 -8.38 2.43
C GLU A 51 -14.01 -7.24 2.84
N ALA A 52 -14.82 -7.43 3.87
CA ALA A 52 -15.75 -6.40 4.32
C ALA A 52 -15.01 -5.15 4.82
N SER A 53 -14.00 -5.32 5.67
CA SER A 53 -13.20 -4.18 6.14
C SER A 53 -12.38 -3.54 5.01
N HIS A 54 -11.96 -4.31 4.00
CA HIS A 54 -11.29 -3.81 2.81
C HIS A 54 -12.23 -2.95 1.93
N ALA A 55 -13.48 -3.39 1.72
CA ALA A 55 -14.47 -2.63 0.99
C ALA A 55 -14.82 -1.29 1.69
N VAL A 56 -15.01 -1.32 3.02
CA VAL A 56 -15.23 -0.11 3.82
C VAL A 56 -14.01 0.83 3.75
N ALA A 57 -12.81 0.28 3.80
CA ALA A 57 -11.57 1.05 3.69
C ALA A 57 -11.42 1.74 2.33
N ALA A 58 -11.85 1.08 1.24
CA ALA A 58 -11.85 1.68 -0.10
C ALA A 58 -12.80 2.88 -0.18
N CYS A 59 -13.99 2.78 0.40
CA CYS A 59 -14.94 3.88 0.46
C CYS A 59 -14.39 5.07 1.29
N ALA A 60 -13.87 4.78 2.48
CA ALA A 60 -13.28 5.81 3.36
C ALA A 60 -12.05 6.50 2.73
N LEU A 61 -11.26 5.75 1.96
CA LEU A 61 -10.13 6.30 1.20
C LEU A 61 -10.61 7.31 0.15
N LEU A 62 -11.66 6.98 -0.60
CA LEU A 62 -12.23 7.90 -1.61
C LEU A 62 -12.80 9.16 -0.97
N GLU A 63 -13.49 9.05 0.17
CA GLU A 63 -13.96 10.22 0.92
C GLU A 63 -12.80 11.11 1.33
N THR A 64 -11.75 10.54 1.92
CA THR A 64 -10.56 11.28 2.36
C THR A 64 -9.83 11.94 1.19
N TRP A 65 -9.75 11.24 0.06
CA TRP A 65 -9.18 11.77 -1.19
C TRP A 65 -9.97 12.97 -1.70
N ALA A 66 -11.29 12.85 -1.80
CA ALA A 66 -12.17 13.91 -2.27
C ALA A 66 -12.10 15.16 -1.38
N ASP A 67 -12.13 14.96 -0.06
CA ASP A 67 -11.98 16.05 0.92
C ASP A 67 -10.62 16.74 0.78
N TYR A 68 -9.54 15.97 0.58
CA TYR A 68 -8.20 16.52 0.39
C TYR A 68 -8.10 17.36 -0.89
N LEU A 69 -8.62 16.84 -2.02
CA LEU A 69 -8.60 17.54 -3.31
C LEU A 69 -9.36 18.86 -3.28
N SER A 70 -10.42 18.98 -2.49
CA SER A 70 -11.23 20.19 -2.39
C SER A 70 -10.42 21.43 -1.94
N VAL A 71 -9.31 21.20 -1.23
CA VAL A 71 -8.43 22.25 -0.71
C VAL A 71 -7.00 22.21 -1.27
N HIS A 72 -6.62 21.11 -1.93
CA HIS A 72 -5.30 20.91 -2.52
C HIS A 72 -5.45 20.37 -3.97
N PRO A 73 -5.79 21.22 -4.93
CA PRO A 73 -6.17 20.75 -6.29
C PRO A 73 -4.99 20.22 -7.13
N ALA A 74 -3.76 20.46 -6.71
CA ALA A 74 -2.56 20.03 -7.44
C ALA A 74 -1.71 19.10 -6.56
N LEU A 75 -1.61 17.85 -7.01
CA LEU A 75 -0.76 16.81 -6.40
C LEU A 75 0.01 16.07 -7.49
N ASP A 76 1.22 15.64 -7.16
CA ASP A 76 2.05 14.83 -8.05
C ASP A 76 1.76 13.33 -7.90
N GLY A 77 1.26 12.90 -6.74
CA GLY A 77 0.88 11.51 -6.56
C GLY A 77 0.33 11.15 -5.19
N VAL A 78 -0.32 9.98 -5.13
CA VAL A 78 -0.93 9.42 -3.92
C VAL A 78 -0.41 8.01 -3.67
N LEU A 79 -0.05 7.74 -2.41
CA LEU A 79 0.32 6.42 -1.91
C LEU A 79 -0.78 5.89 -0.98
N ILE A 80 -1.33 4.73 -1.31
CA ILE A 80 -2.25 4.00 -0.43
C ILE A 80 -1.44 3.25 0.62
N GLY A 81 -1.53 3.66 1.88
CA GLY A 81 -0.76 3.14 3.00
C GLY A 81 -1.28 1.81 3.56
N CYS A 82 -1.62 0.86 2.68
CA CYS A 82 -2.08 -0.47 3.06
C CYS A 82 -1.62 -1.52 2.06
N PHE A 83 -1.14 -2.66 2.54
CA PHE A 83 -0.71 -3.78 1.70
C PHE A 83 -1.90 -4.65 1.29
N GLY A 84 -2.64 -4.18 0.32
CA GLY A 84 -3.87 -4.74 -0.24
C GLY A 84 -4.58 -3.69 -1.07
N ASP A 85 -4.05 -2.47 -1.06
CA ASP A 85 -4.39 -1.34 -1.94
C ASP A 85 -5.91 -1.11 -2.08
N PRO A 86 -6.66 -0.98 -0.95
CA PRO A 86 -8.10 -0.80 -1.03
C PRO A 86 -8.42 0.49 -1.79
N GLY A 87 -9.30 0.38 -2.80
CA GLY A 87 -9.73 1.52 -3.61
C GLY A 87 -8.75 1.94 -4.71
N LEU A 88 -7.65 1.21 -4.97
CA LEU A 88 -6.61 1.57 -5.94
C LEU A 88 -7.19 1.94 -7.31
N PHE A 89 -8.04 1.09 -7.89
CA PHE A 89 -8.59 1.33 -9.22
C PHE A 89 -9.54 2.52 -9.24
N ALA A 90 -10.39 2.67 -8.23
CA ALA A 90 -11.33 3.79 -8.13
C ALA A 90 -10.61 5.12 -7.89
N LEU A 91 -9.58 5.13 -7.03
CA LEU A 91 -8.77 6.31 -6.80
C LEU A 91 -8.00 6.72 -8.06
N ARG A 92 -7.48 5.74 -8.79
CA ARG A 92 -6.77 5.96 -10.07
C ARG A 92 -7.69 6.55 -11.14
N GLU A 93 -8.92 6.05 -11.26
CA GLU A 93 -9.92 6.57 -12.19
C GLU A 93 -10.33 8.02 -11.87
N SER A 94 -10.44 8.36 -10.59
CA SER A 94 -10.84 9.70 -10.12
C SER A 94 -9.69 10.70 -9.97
N SER A 95 -8.45 10.32 -10.33
CA SER A 95 -7.23 11.11 -10.07
C SER A 95 -6.57 11.56 -11.36
N ALA A 96 -6.08 12.79 -11.40
CA ALA A 96 -5.20 13.28 -12.47
C ALA A 96 -3.70 13.04 -12.15
N CYS A 97 -3.37 12.72 -10.90
CA CYS A 97 -2.01 12.43 -10.46
C CYS A 97 -1.74 10.92 -10.40
N GLN A 98 -0.49 10.57 -10.13
CA GLN A 98 -0.10 9.17 -10.01
C GLN A 98 -0.65 8.53 -8.73
N VAL A 99 -1.16 7.31 -8.85
CA VAL A 99 -1.68 6.54 -7.73
C VAL A 99 -1.01 5.16 -7.69
N THR A 100 -0.46 4.81 -6.55
CA THR A 100 0.01 3.46 -6.28
C THR A 100 -0.30 3.07 -4.84
N GLY A 101 -0.20 1.78 -4.54
CA GLY A 101 -0.30 1.27 -3.19
C GLY A 101 0.90 0.45 -2.79
N LEU A 102 0.96 0.03 -1.53
CA LEU A 102 2.09 -0.72 -1.01
C LEU A 102 2.24 -2.08 -1.71
N ALA A 103 1.11 -2.74 -2.04
CA ALA A 103 1.14 -4.05 -2.68
C ALA A 103 1.56 -3.96 -4.14
N GLU A 104 0.92 -3.11 -4.93
CA GLU A 104 1.26 -2.92 -6.34
C GLU A 104 2.73 -2.55 -6.54
N ALA A 105 3.21 -1.55 -5.81
CA ALA A 105 4.59 -1.10 -5.88
C ALA A 105 5.59 -2.23 -5.55
N SER A 106 5.26 -3.04 -4.54
CA SER A 106 6.09 -4.19 -4.16
C SER A 106 6.07 -5.29 -5.23
N PHE A 107 4.90 -5.56 -5.83
CA PHE A 107 4.80 -6.56 -6.91
C PHE A 107 5.62 -6.14 -8.13
N MET A 108 5.60 -4.85 -8.46
CA MET A 108 6.44 -4.32 -9.54
C MET A 108 7.93 -4.52 -9.25
N GLU A 109 8.39 -4.09 -8.08
CA GLU A 109 9.80 -4.22 -7.71
C GLU A 109 10.24 -5.69 -7.65
N ALA A 110 9.40 -6.56 -7.08
CA ALA A 110 9.69 -7.98 -6.98
C ALA A 110 9.73 -8.64 -8.35
N SER A 111 8.78 -8.34 -9.23
CA SER A 111 8.70 -8.95 -10.57
C SER A 111 9.90 -8.64 -11.47
N GLN A 112 10.57 -7.50 -11.27
CA GLN A 112 11.82 -7.17 -11.96
C GLN A 112 12.96 -8.15 -11.62
N ARG A 113 12.89 -8.81 -10.46
CA ARG A 113 13.84 -9.83 -10.02
C ARG A 113 13.42 -11.24 -10.44
N GLY A 114 12.17 -11.41 -10.88
CA GLY A 114 11.55 -12.69 -11.27
C GLY A 114 10.44 -13.13 -10.31
N PRO A 115 10.16 -14.43 -10.21
CA PRO A 115 9.13 -14.94 -9.31
C PRO A 115 9.39 -14.59 -7.85
N PHE A 116 8.32 -14.26 -7.13
CA PHE A 116 8.41 -13.79 -5.75
C PHE A 116 7.41 -14.47 -4.80
N SER A 117 7.71 -14.39 -3.52
CA SER A 117 6.80 -14.76 -2.43
C SER A 117 6.40 -13.52 -1.62
N ILE A 118 5.33 -13.65 -0.85
CA ILE A 118 4.86 -12.62 0.09
C ILE A 118 4.84 -13.19 1.49
N VAL A 119 5.28 -12.40 2.47
CA VAL A 119 5.08 -12.64 3.91
C VAL A 119 4.26 -11.49 4.46
N THR A 120 3.14 -11.78 5.15
CA THR A 120 2.24 -10.77 5.72
C THR A 120 1.54 -11.28 6.98
N GLY A 121 0.97 -10.37 7.79
CA GLY A 121 0.16 -10.71 8.95
C GLY A 121 -1.31 -10.99 8.59
N GLY A 122 -1.92 -12.00 9.23
CA GLY A 122 -3.33 -12.30 9.09
C GLY A 122 -3.68 -13.25 7.93
N VAL A 123 -4.18 -14.42 8.26
CA VAL A 123 -4.43 -15.52 7.31
C VAL A 123 -5.43 -15.20 6.20
N ARG A 124 -6.36 -14.29 6.45
CA ARG A 124 -7.39 -13.89 5.47
C ARG A 124 -6.83 -13.06 4.32
N TRP A 125 -5.63 -12.50 4.45
CA TRP A 125 -4.98 -11.76 3.38
C TRP A 125 -4.55 -12.63 2.21
N LYS A 126 -4.29 -13.91 2.42
CA LYS A 126 -3.81 -14.83 1.37
C LYS A 126 -4.69 -14.84 0.11
N PRO A 127 -6.00 -15.10 0.16
CA PRO A 127 -6.86 -15.04 -1.03
C PRO A 127 -7.00 -13.62 -1.59
N MET A 128 -7.05 -12.58 -0.74
CA MET A 128 -7.19 -11.19 -1.16
C MET A 128 -5.98 -10.72 -1.97
N LEU A 129 -4.76 -10.98 -1.49
CA LEU A 129 -3.53 -10.63 -2.19
C LEU A 129 -3.34 -11.43 -3.48
N ARG A 130 -3.75 -12.70 -3.51
CA ARG A 130 -3.71 -13.49 -4.74
C ARG A 130 -4.61 -12.90 -5.81
N ARG A 131 -5.83 -12.49 -5.45
CA ARG A 131 -6.76 -11.82 -6.36
C ARG A 131 -6.19 -10.47 -6.83
N LEU A 132 -5.63 -9.68 -5.93
CA LEU A 132 -5.02 -8.39 -6.30
C LEU A 132 -3.85 -8.60 -7.28
N ALA A 133 -2.96 -9.55 -7.01
CA ALA A 133 -1.85 -9.86 -7.90
C ALA A 133 -2.33 -10.28 -9.31
N LEU A 134 -3.38 -11.10 -9.38
CA LEU A 134 -4.00 -11.47 -10.66
C LEU A 134 -4.57 -10.24 -11.37
N SER A 135 -5.30 -9.38 -10.68
CA SER A 135 -5.91 -8.17 -11.24
C SER A 135 -4.88 -7.16 -11.75
N LEU A 136 -3.69 -7.15 -11.17
CA LEU A 136 -2.57 -6.28 -11.54
C LEU A 136 -1.60 -6.93 -12.55
N GLY A 137 -1.86 -8.16 -12.99
CA GLY A 137 -1.01 -8.86 -13.97
C GLY A 137 0.23 -9.56 -13.40
N PHE A 138 0.32 -9.71 -12.07
CA PHE A 138 1.44 -10.37 -11.39
C PHE A 138 1.14 -11.80 -10.93
N GLY A 139 -0.01 -12.37 -11.34
CA GLY A 139 -0.45 -13.68 -10.89
C GLY A 139 0.57 -14.80 -11.14
N ASP A 140 1.21 -14.80 -12.30
CA ASP A 140 2.22 -15.81 -12.69
C ASP A 140 3.56 -15.62 -11.97
N ALA A 141 3.90 -14.41 -11.59
CA ALA A 141 5.12 -14.10 -10.83
C ALA A 141 4.97 -14.42 -9.33
N LEU A 142 3.76 -14.36 -8.78
CA LEU A 142 3.48 -14.66 -7.38
C LEU A 142 3.42 -16.17 -7.13
N ARG A 143 4.47 -16.73 -6.52
CA ARG A 143 4.58 -18.17 -6.24
C ARG A 143 3.91 -18.59 -4.94
N HIS A 144 4.11 -17.83 -3.88
CA HIS A 144 3.65 -18.22 -2.55
C HIS A 144 3.26 -17.02 -1.71
N ILE A 145 2.33 -17.22 -0.80
CA ILE A 145 1.97 -16.26 0.26
C ILE A 145 2.03 -17.00 1.58
N GLU A 146 2.96 -16.62 2.42
CA GLU A 146 3.07 -17.06 3.80
C GLU A 146 2.41 -16.02 4.72
N THR A 147 1.68 -16.48 5.72
CA THR A 147 1.00 -15.59 6.66
C THR A 147 1.34 -15.94 8.09
N VAL A 148 1.68 -14.94 8.88
CA VAL A 148 1.76 -15.08 10.33
C VAL A 148 0.38 -14.84 10.96
N THR A 149 0.12 -15.46 12.11
CA THR A 149 -1.17 -15.33 12.80
C THR A 149 -1.34 -13.97 13.47
N GLN A 150 -0.23 -13.35 13.86
CA GLN A 150 -0.19 -12.05 14.51
C GLN A 150 -0.61 -10.94 13.53
N THR A 151 -1.32 -9.96 14.07
CA THR A 151 -1.59 -8.71 13.38
C THR A 151 -0.36 -7.81 13.39
N GLY A 152 -0.31 -6.82 12.49
CA GLY A 152 0.76 -5.83 12.51
C GLY A 152 0.91 -5.09 13.85
N ALA A 153 -0.19 -4.85 14.55
CA ALA A 153 -0.16 -4.22 15.88
C ALA A 153 0.47 -5.11 16.96
N GLU A 154 0.14 -6.41 16.94
CA GLU A 154 0.76 -7.39 17.87
C GLU A 154 2.24 -7.57 17.61
N LEU A 155 2.66 -7.62 16.34
CA LEU A 155 4.07 -7.67 15.98
C LEU A 155 4.84 -6.42 16.42
N GLN A 156 4.21 -5.25 16.37
CA GLN A 156 4.82 -4.01 16.84
C GLN A 156 4.90 -3.89 18.35
N ALA A 157 4.02 -4.56 19.10
CA ALA A 157 4.02 -4.57 20.56
C ALA A 157 5.21 -5.37 21.13
N ASP A 158 5.73 -6.34 20.38
CA ASP A 158 6.89 -7.17 20.76
C ASP A 158 7.83 -7.32 19.55
N PRO A 159 8.77 -6.37 19.36
CA PRO A 159 9.70 -6.37 18.22
C PRO A 159 10.61 -7.60 18.16
N ASP A 160 11.05 -8.14 19.28
CA ASP A 160 11.94 -9.31 19.31
C ASP A 160 11.19 -10.57 18.84
N MET A 161 9.98 -10.77 19.33
CA MET A 161 9.09 -11.83 18.87
C MET A 161 8.76 -11.64 17.39
N ALA A 162 8.51 -10.40 16.95
CA ALA A 162 8.20 -10.09 15.56
C ALA A 162 9.36 -10.48 14.63
N VAL A 163 10.61 -10.11 14.95
CA VAL A 163 11.79 -10.48 14.15
C VAL A 163 11.91 -11.99 14.05
N GLN A 164 11.75 -12.75 15.15
CA GLN A 164 11.82 -14.20 15.13
C GLN A 164 10.69 -14.83 14.29
N CYS A 165 9.46 -14.36 14.47
CA CYS A 165 8.29 -14.87 13.76
C CYS A 165 8.40 -14.61 12.26
N LEU A 166 8.70 -13.37 11.89
CA LEU A 166 8.83 -12.96 10.48
C LEU A 166 10.03 -13.60 9.80
N THR A 167 11.16 -13.79 10.51
CA THR A 167 12.30 -14.52 9.98
C THR A 167 11.92 -15.94 9.58
N ARG A 168 11.24 -16.69 10.46
CA ARG A 168 10.77 -18.06 10.16
C ARG A 168 9.81 -18.07 8.98
N ALA A 169 8.88 -17.12 8.92
CA ALA A 169 7.96 -17.01 7.81
C ALA A 169 8.67 -16.69 6.48
N CYS A 170 9.67 -15.81 6.48
CA CYS A 170 10.49 -15.53 5.30
C CYS A 170 11.30 -16.73 4.86
N GLN A 171 11.88 -17.50 5.79
CA GLN A 171 12.58 -18.76 5.48
C GLN A 171 11.64 -19.80 4.88
N ALA A 172 10.41 -19.91 5.39
CA ALA A 172 9.39 -20.81 4.82
C ALA A 172 8.91 -20.36 3.43
N ALA A 173 8.90 -19.05 3.17
CA ALA A 173 8.53 -18.47 1.88
C ALA A 173 9.65 -18.54 0.81
N ALA A 174 10.88 -18.89 1.20
CA ALA A 174 12.04 -19.00 0.31
C ALA A 174 12.01 -20.34 -0.46
N LEU A 175 11.00 -20.52 -1.30
CA LEU A 175 10.79 -21.73 -2.10
C LEU A 175 11.73 -21.79 -3.32
N PRO A 176 11.99 -22.99 -3.88
CA PRO A 176 12.74 -23.13 -5.14
C PRO A 176 12.12 -22.30 -6.27
N GLY A 177 12.94 -21.53 -6.97
CA GLY A 177 12.51 -20.67 -8.08
C GLY A 177 11.91 -19.32 -7.64
N VAL A 178 11.93 -18.99 -6.35
CA VAL A 178 11.61 -17.65 -5.83
C VAL A 178 12.88 -16.82 -5.77
N ASN A 179 12.83 -15.58 -6.25
CA ASN A 179 13.98 -14.68 -6.37
C ASN A 179 13.98 -13.55 -5.34
N SER A 180 12.82 -13.26 -4.74
CA SER A 180 12.68 -12.24 -3.69
C SER A 180 11.45 -12.50 -2.83
N ILE A 181 11.42 -11.91 -1.64
CA ILE A 181 10.29 -12.01 -0.71
C ILE A 181 9.82 -10.60 -0.36
N ILE A 182 8.55 -10.34 -0.54
CA ILE A 182 7.92 -9.09 -0.11
C ILE A 182 7.51 -9.24 1.36
N LEU A 183 7.99 -8.36 2.23
CA LEU A 183 7.49 -8.19 3.58
C LEU A 183 6.38 -7.14 3.52
N GLY A 184 5.14 -7.62 3.42
CA GLY A 184 3.98 -6.81 3.10
C GLY A 184 3.11 -6.48 4.28
N GLY A 185 2.92 -5.18 4.50
CA GLY A 185 2.02 -4.66 5.53
C GLY A 185 2.51 -3.35 6.12
N ALA A 186 1.60 -2.39 6.27
CA ALA A 186 1.92 -1.10 6.91
C ALA A 186 2.49 -1.28 8.33
N GLY A 187 2.00 -2.30 9.05
CA GLY A 187 2.52 -2.67 10.37
C GLY A 187 3.86 -3.42 10.35
N LEU A 188 4.36 -3.80 9.15
CA LEU A 188 5.64 -4.50 8.99
C LEU A 188 6.74 -3.58 8.43
N ALA A 189 6.45 -2.31 8.21
CA ALA A 189 7.42 -1.33 7.76
C ALA A 189 8.63 -1.28 8.72
N GLY A 190 9.84 -1.36 8.15
CA GLY A 190 11.09 -1.30 8.90
C GLY A 190 11.60 -2.64 9.43
N TYR A 191 10.88 -3.75 9.29
CA TYR A 191 11.39 -5.06 9.72
C TYR A 191 12.34 -5.70 8.68
N ALA A 192 12.26 -5.33 7.40
CA ALA A 192 13.07 -5.95 6.36
C ALA A 192 14.58 -5.89 6.65
N PRO A 193 15.19 -4.76 7.02
CA PRO A 193 16.62 -4.71 7.32
C PRO A 193 17.02 -5.53 8.56
N LEU A 194 16.13 -5.69 9.53
CA LEU A 194 16.38 -6.50 10.73
C LEU A 194 16.38 -8.01 10.44
N ILE A 195 15.56 -8.43 9.48
CA ILE A 195 15.37 -9.83 9.08
C ILE A 195 16.35 -10.25 7.99
N GLN A 196 16.76 -9.33 7.11
CA GLN A 196 17.60 -9.62 5.95
C GLN A 196 18.87 -10.44 6.27
N PRO A 197 19.60 -10.22 7.38
CA PRO A 197 20.77 -11.04 7.72
C PRO A 197 20.47 -12.53 7.94
N HIS A 198 19.22 -12.89 8.17
CA HIS A 198 18.77 -14.24 8.49
C HIS A 198 18.03 -14.94 7.34
N VAL A 199 17.91 -14.27 6.19
CA VAL A 199 17.17 -14.76 5.01
C VAL A 199 18.06 -14.64 3.77
N SER A 200 18.18 -15.72 3.01
CA SER A 200 19.08 -15.79 1.85
C SER A 200 18.58 -15.00 0.63
N LEU A 201 17.26 -14.81 0.50
CA LEU A 201 16.65 -14.06 -0.59
C LEU A 201 16.52 -12.59 -0.24
N PRO A 202 16.61 -11.69 -1.23
CA PRO A 202 16.36 -10.28 -1.03
C PRO A 202 14.95 -10.04 -0.46
N LEU A 203 14.86 -9.24 0.61
CA LEU A 203 13.60 -8.78 1.18
C LEU A 203 13.23 -7.41 0.59
N ILE A 204 11.95 -7.24 0.29
CA ILE A 204 11.38 -5.98 -0.19
C ILE A 204 10.44 -5.46 0.90
N ASP A 205 10.76 -4.32 1.49
CA ASP A 205 9.85 -3.60 2.38
C ASP A 205 8.78 -2.90 1.55
N SER A 206 7.51 -3.19 1.87
CA SER A 206 6.39 -2.69 1.06
C SER A 206 6.19 -1.17 1.16
N ALA A 207 6.53 -0.56 2.29
CA ALA A 207 6.42 0.89 2.46
C ALA A 207 7.52 1.61 1.66
N GLU A 208 8.75 1.09 1.69
CA GLU A 208 9.85 1.62 0.89
C GLU A 208 9.62 1.44 -0.62
N ALA A 209 9.10 0.29 -1.05
CA ALA A 209 8.73 0.08 -2.45
C ALA A 209 7.68 1.10 -2.89
N GLY A 210 6.66 1.36 -2.06
CA GLY A 210 5.63 2.36 -2.32
C GLY A 210 6.19 3.74 -2.60
N ILE A 211 7.03 4.24 -1.72
CA ILE A 211 7.61 5.59 -1.89
C ILE A 211 8.60 5.64 -3.07
N ARG A 212 9.42 4.59 -3.30
CA ARG A 212 10.33 4.54 -4.44
C ARG A 212 9.60 4.63 -5.78
N VAL A 213 8.51 3.87 -5.95
CA VAL A 213 7.67 3.90 -7.16
C VAL A 213 7.06 5.28 -7.37
N LEU A 214 6.55 5.89 -6.30
CA LEU A 214 5.96 7.23 -6.37
C LEU A 214 7.00 8.29 -6.77
N LEU A 215 8.21 8.26 -6.21
CA LEU A 215 9.31 9.18 -6.51
C LEU A 215 9.82 9.01 -7.94
N ALA A 216 9.87 7.79 -8.45
CA ALA A 216 10.31 7.47 -9.82
C ALA A 216 9.34 7.94 -10.91
N GLY A 217 8.20 8.48 -10.54
CA GLY A 217 7.19 8.94 -11.51
C GLY A 217 6.02 7.96 -11.64
N GLY A 218 5.95 6.93 -10.78
CA GLY A 218 4.86 5.96 -10.71
C GLY A 218 4.70 5.09 -11.96
N LEU A 219 3.54 4.48 -12.07
CA LEU A 219 3.12 3.73 -13.26
C LEU A 219 2.47 4.67 -14.28
N PRO A 220 2.58 4.35 -15.60
CA PRO A 220 1.72 4.98 -16.59
C PRO A 220 0.26 4.82 -16.16
N GLN A 221 -0.41 5.95 -15.93
CA GLN A 221 -1.83 5.96 -15.58
C GLN A 221 -2.64 6.09 -16.88
N PRO A 222 -3.77 5.39 -17.00
CA PRO A 222 -4.71 5.72 -18.05
C PRO A 222 -5.12 7.19 -17.87
N SER A 223 -5.26 7.93 -18.96
CA SER A 223 -5.78 9.28 -18.91
C SER A 223 -7.14 9.26 -18.19
N ARG A 224 -7.34 10.18 -17.23
CA ARG A 224 -8.63 10.37 -16.56
C ARG A 224 -9.72 10.36 -17.64
N SER A 225 -10.76 9.55 -17.47
CA SER A 225 -11.94 9.64 -18.31
C SER A 225 -12.55 11.03 -18.13
N ALA A 226 -12.69 11.78 -19.21
CA ALA A 226 -13.25 13.13 -19.17
C ALA A 226 -14.75 13.16 -18.82
N SER A 227 -15.37 12.01 -18.61
CA SER A 227 -16.82 11.85 -18.46
C SER A 227 -17.31 11.65 -17.03
N GLY A 228 -16.45 11.71 -16.01
CA GLY A 228 -16.87 11.49 -14.63
C GLY A 228 -17.39 10.05 -14.40
N PHE A 229 -18.28 9.88 -13.44
CA PHE A 229 -18.94 8.58 -13.23
C PHE A 229 -20.11 8.40 -14.19
N GLU A 230 -20.22 7.26 -14.86
CA GLU A 230 -21.31 6.95 -15.79
C GLU A 230 -22.70 6.88 -15.10
N ALA A 231 -22.71 6.64 -13.78
CA ALA A 231 -23.95 6.55 -12.99
C ALA A 231 -23.97 7.60 -11.89
N ARG A 232 -25.16 8.15 -11.62
CA ARG A 232 -25.36 9.02 -10.45
C ARG A 232 -25.19 8.21 -9.17
N LEU A 233 -24.26 8.66 -8.34
CA LEU A 233 -24.08 8.17 -6.97
C LEU A 233 -25.04 8.93 -6.06
N ASN A 234 -25.78 8.22 -5.21
CA ASN A 234 -26.73 8.81 -4.27
C ASN A 234 -26.34 8.46 -2.84
N HIS A 235 -26.66 9.36 -1.89
CA HIS A 235 -26.44 9.15 -0.45
C HIS A 235 -24.97 8.96 -0.03
N LEU A 236 -24.04 9.44 -0.82
CA LEU A 236 -22.62 9.50 -0.48
C LEU A 236 -22.25 10.88 0.06
N ASN A 237 -21.05 10.97 0.66
CA ASN A 237 -20.46 12.25 1.02
C ASN A 237 -20.42 13.16 -0.21
N PRO A 238 -20.87 14.43 -0.10
CA PRO A 238 -20.84 15.40 -1.20
C PRO A 238 -19.47 15.52 -1.88
N SER A 239 -18.39 15.41 -1.12
CA SER A 239 -17.02 15.46 -1.67
C SER A 239 -16.74 14.29 -2.64
N VAL A 240 -17.31 13.10 -2.40
CA VAL A 240 -17.18 11.96 -3.34
C VAL A 240 -17.96 12.21 -4.61
N LEU A 241 -19.12 12.86 -4.50
CA LEU A 241 -19.92 13.22 -5.68
C LEU A 241 -19.21 14.21 -6.59
N SER A 242 -18.39 15.12 -6.04
CA SER A 242 -17.60 16.09 -6.82
C SER A 242 -16.45 15.46 -7.61
N LEU A 243 -16.08 14.22 -7.34
CA LEU A 243 -15.09 13.49 -8.15
C LEU A 243 -15.68 13.06 -9.51
N ALA A 244 -17.01 13.13 -9.68
CA ALA A 244 -17.71 12.78 -10.91
C ALA A 244 -17.71 13.91 -11.96
N ASP A 245 -17.47 15.13 -11.53
CA ASP A 245 -17.41 16.35 -12.37
C ASP A 245 -15.98 16.61 -12.88
#